data_c213b1ea7233e4b0729879276f413e9f
#
_entry.id   c213b1ea7233e4b0729879276f413e9f
#
_cell.length_a   1.000
_cell.length_b   1.000
_cell.length_c   1.000
_cell.angle_alpha   90.00
_cell.angle_beta   90.00
_cell.angle_gamma   90.00
#
_symmetry.space_group_name_H-M   'P 1'
#
loop_
_entity.id
_entity.type
_entity.pdbx_description
1 polymer ?
#
loop_
_entity_poly.entity_id
_entity_poly.type
_entity_poly.pdbx_seq_one_letter_code
_entity_poly.pdbx_strand_id
1 'polypeptide(L)'
;MITNINQLDLDKTYSYADYLLWKFQERVELFKGKIFKMSPAPSSFHQRVSGNLSGFMWNSFKNQPCNLFTAPFDVRLLAKKKSTIEKEIYTVVQPDLCVICDDNKIDEKGAIGSPDLVIEILSQGNSKKEMKYKFDLYEEAGVLKYWIVNPAEKTIFIFVLKDNQFIGLHPLIEEDIIKSPLFPQLDFCLEEIFN
;
A
#
# COMPACT_ATOMS: atom_id res chain seq x y z
N MET A 1 2.82 21.86 -16.86
CA MET A 1 2.56 21.71 -15.43
C MET A 1 1.03 21.78 -15.25
N ILE A 2 0.40 20.78 -14.62
CA ILE A 2 -1.05 20.71 -14.42
C ILE A 2 -1.33 21.09 -12.97
N THR A 3 -2.12 22.14 -12.76
CA THR A 3 -2.40 22.73 -11.43
C THR A 3 -3.83 22.49 -10.95
N ASN A 4 -4.67 21.90 -11.79
CA ASN A 4 -6.05 21.55 -11.45
C ASN A 4 -6.36 20.16 -12.00
N ILE A 5 -6.83 19.26 -11.13
CA ILE A 5 -7.14 17.88 -11.49
C ILE A 5 -8.21 17.77 -12.60
N ASN A 6 -9.10 18.76 -12.74
CA ASN A 6 -10.11 18.79 -13.80
C ASN A 6 -9.53 19.06 -15.20
N GLN A 7 -8.23 19.40 -15.31
CA GLN A 7 -7.51 19.51 -16.59
C GLN A 7 -7.02 18.13 -17.10
N LEU A 8 -7.13 17.10 -16.28
CA LEU A 8 -6.74 15.75 -16.66
C LEU A 8 -7.84 15.08 -17.48
N ASP A 9 -7.44 14.47 -18.59
CA ASP A 9 -8.30 13.62 -19.39
C ASP A 9 -8.35 12.21 -18.76
N LEU A 10 -9.51 11.82 -18.21
CA LEU A 10 -9.69 10.53 -17.52
C LEU A 10 -9.60 9.33 -18.48
N ASP A 11 -9.75 9.53 -19.78
CA ASP A 11 -9.64 8.46 -20.78
C ASP A 11 -8.20 8.23 -21.20
N LYS A 12 -7.32 9.21 -21.00
CA LYS A 12 -5.89 9.10 -21.30
C LYS A 12 -5.19 8.12 -20.34
N THR A 13 -4.06 7.58 -20.81
CA THR A 13 -3.12 6.79 -20.00
C THR A 13 -1.93 7.66 -19.63
N TYR A 14 -1.61 7.73 -18.34
CA TYR A 14 -0.54 8.54 -17.78
C TYR A 14 0.59 7.68 -17.23
N SER A 15 1.81 8.14 -17.42
CA SER A 15 3.01 7.56 -16.82
C SER A 15 3.38 8.26 -15.50
N TYR A 16 4.34 7.70 -14.78
CA TYR A 16 4.92 8.38 -13.62
C TYR A 16 5.62 9.69 -14.00
N ALA A 17 6.21 9.77 -15.17
CA ALA A 17 6.76 11.03 -15.68
C ALA A 17 5.70 12.12 -15.85
N ASP A 18 4.47 11.76 -16.25
CA ASP A 18 3.34 12.71 -16.28
C ASP A 18 2.90 13.09 -14.87
N TYR A 19 2.80 12.11 -13.96
CA TYR A 19 2.42 12.28 -12.55
C TYR A 19 3.32 13.30 -11.84
N LEU A 20 4.62 13.27 -12.06
CA LEU A 20 5.59 14.21 -11.49
C LEU A 20 5.37 15.67 -11.91
N LEU A 21 4.66 15.91 -13.01
CA LEU A 21 4.35 17.25 -13.51
C LEU A 21 3.09 17.85 -12.89
N TRP A 22 2.34 17.08 -12.09
CA TRP A 22 1.10 17.54 -11.47
C TRP A 22 1.40 18.33 -10.18
N LYS A 23 0.70 19.45 -10.00
CA LYS A 23 0.88 20.40 -8.90
C LYS A 23 -0.47 20.84 -8.30
N PHE A 24 -1.46 19.94 -8.29
CA PHE A 24 -2.71 20.13 -7.58
C PHE A 24 -2.64 19.51 -6.17
N GLN A 25 -3.59 19.82 -5.30
CA GLN A 25 -3.59 19.39 -3.90
C GLN A 25 -4.20 18.00 -3.69
N GLU A 26 -5.03 17.55 -4.62
CA GLU A 26 -5.70 16.27 -4.53
C GLU A 26 -4.69 15.13 -4.60
N ARG A 27 -4.81 14.17 -3.69
CA ARG A 27 -4.02 12.93 -3.75
C ARG A 27 -4.62 11.99 -4.79
N VAL A 28 -3.78 11.43 -5.60
CA VAL A 28 -4.17 10.49 -6.66
C VAL A 28 -3.18 9.34 -6.73
N GLU A 29 -3.68 8.20 -7.15
CA GLU A 29 -2.89 7.02 -7.51
C GLU A 29 -3.02 6.77 -9.01
N LEU A 30 -2.08 6.04 -9.60
CA LEU A 30 -2.14 5.55 -10.97
C LEU A 30 -2.31 4.02 -10.97
N PHE A 31 -3.40 3.52 -11.54
CA PHE A 31 -3.62 2.10 -11.74
C PHE A 31 -3.54 1.78 -13.24
N LYS A 32 -2.41 1.21 -13.67
CA LYS A 32 -2.10 0.94 -15.09
C LYS A 32 -2.31 2.18 -15.97
N GLY A 33 -1.88 3.34 -15.47
CA GLY A 33 -1.97 4.63 -16.13
C GLY A 33 -3.32 5.35 -16.02
N LYS A 34 -4.31 4.76 -15.36
CA LYS A 34 -5.59 5.42 -15.07
C LYS A 34 -5.55 6.10 -13.70
N ILE A 35 -6.14 7.29 -13.63
CA ILE A 35 -6.17 8.10 -12.42
C ILE A 35 -7.22 7.57 -11.46
N PHE A 36 -6.82 7.32 -10.23
CA PHE A 36 -7.69 7.07 -9.10
C PHE A 36 -7.55 8.21 -8.10
N LYS A 37 -8.66 8.92 -7.86
CA LYS A 37 -8.71 9.94 -6.81
C LYS A 37 -8.79 9.23 -5.46
N MET A 38 -7.86 9.54 -4.58
CA MET A 38 -7.93 9.04 -3.22
C MET A 38 -9.10 9.70 -2.47
N SER A 39 -9.65 9.00 -1.50
CA SER A 39 -10.68 9.54 -0.61
C SER A 39 -10.17 10.81 0.09
N PRO A 40 -11.07 11.74 0.47
CA PRO A 40 -10.71 12.83 1.38
C PRO A 40 -10.05 12.29 2.65
N ALA A 41 -9.59 13.21 3.52
CA ALA A 41 -8.90 12.84 4.75
C ALA A 41 -9.57 11.66 5.48
N PRO A 42 -8.80 10.64 5.89
CA PRO A 42 -9.34 9.46 6.57
C PRO A 42 -9.98 9.83 7.91
N SER A 43 -10.92 9.01 8.39
CA SER A 43 -11.58 9.21 9.68
C SER A 43 -10.59 9.15 10.85
N SER A 44 -10.95 9.74 12.00
CA SER A 44 -10.16 9.65 13.22
C SER A 44 -9.89 8.21 13.65
N PHE A 45 -10.85 7.31 13.41
CA PHE A 45 -10.69 5.89 13.73
C PHE A 45 -9.66 5.21 12.82
N HIS A 46 -9.72 5.46 11.52
CA HIS A 46 -8.68 5.00 10.58
C HIS A 46 -7.29 5.52 10.99
N GLN A 47 -7.19 6.81 11.35
CA GLN A 47 -5.92 7.41 11.78
C GLN A 47 -5.39 6.79 13.07
N ARG A 48 -6.26 6.45 14.03
CA ARG A 48 -5.89 5.77 15.26
C ARG A 48 -5.30 4.39 14.96
N VAL A 49 -6.02 3.57 14.19
CA VAL A 49 -5.55 2.24 13.78
C VAL A 49 -4.24 2.33 13.01
N SER A 50 -4.11 3.29 12.08
CA SER A 50 -2.87 3.53 11.33
C SER A 50 -1.71 3.92 12.26
N GLY A 51 -1.96 4.79 13.24
CA GLY A 51 -0.95 5.21 14.23
C GLY A 51 -0.49 4.06 15.12
N ASN A 52 -1.43 3.29 15.69
CA ASN A 52 -1.12 2.14 16.53
C ASN A 52 -0.32 1.09 15.75
N LEU A 53 -0.81 0.72 14.57
CA LEU A 53 -0.14 -0.25 13.70
C LEU A 53 1.25 0.21 13.30
N SER A 54 1.43 1.49 12.97
CA SER A 54 2.74 2.08 12.66
C SER A 54 3.70 1.97 13.85
N GLY A 55 3.21 2.21 15.07
CA GLY A 55 4.02 2.09 16.29
C GLY A 55 4.51 0.66 16.54
N PHE A 56 3.64 -0.34 16.44
CA PHE A 56 4.01 -1.75 16.59
C PHE A 56 4.96 -2.21 15.49
N MET A 57 4.66 -1.87 14.24
CA MET A 57 5.51 -2.18 13.10
C MET A 57 6.89 -1.51 13.23
N TRP A 58 6.95 -0.22 13.61
CA TRP A 58 8.21 0.48 13.83
C TRP A 58 9.05 -0.22 14.90
N ASN A 59 8.47 -0.57 16.05
CA ASN A 59 9.18 -1.28 17.12
C ASN A 59 9.72 -2.64 16.65
N SER A 60 8.98 -3.34 15.80
CA SER A 60 9.39 -4.63 15.25
C SER A 60 10.51 -4.51 14.22
N PHE A 61 10.57 -3.42 13.44
CA PHE A 61 11.50 -3.27 12.33
C PHE A 61 12.71 -2.35 12.61
N LYS A 62 12.69 -1.48 13.64
CA LYS A 62 13.72 -0.46 13.90
C LYS A 62 15.18 -0.96 13.97
N ASN A 63 15.40 -2.23 14.26
CA ASN A 63 16.73 -2.85 14.32
C ASN A 63 16.88 -4.01 13.31
N GLN A 64 16.04 -4.03 12.28
CA GLN A 64 16.01 -5.04 11.23
C GLN A 64 16.47 -4.42 9.90
N PRO A 65 16.89 -5.22 8.93
CA PRO A 65 17.31 -4.72 7.62
C PRO A 65 16.15 -4.21 6.74
N CYS A 66 14.91 -4.22 7.24
CA CYS A 66 13.75 -3.79 6.48
C CYS A 66 13.27 -2.41 6.95
N ASN A 67 12.86 -1.57 6.02
CA ASN A 67 12.36 -0.23 6.27
C ASN A 67 10.83 -0.21 6.25
N LEU A 68 10.23 0.46 7.24
CA LEU A 68 8.80 0.74 7.29
C LEU A 68 8.53 2.14 6.75
N PHE A 69 7.57 2.24 5.84
CA PHE A 69 7.06 3.51 5.33
C PHE A 69 5.55 3.60 5.56
N THR A 70 5.08 4.81 5.83
CA THR A 70 3.67 5.16 5.99
C THR A 70 3.25 6.17 4.94
N ALA A 71 1.98 6.19 4.57
CA ALA A 71 1.43 7.18 3.64
C ALA A 71 1.65 8.64 4.16
N PRO A 72 1.91 9.61 3.28
CA PRO A 72 2.06 9.47 1.84
C PRO A 72 3.46 8.97 1.43
N PHE A 73 3.55 7.87 0.72
CA PHE A 73 4.80 7.32 0.22
C PHE A 73 4.53 6.63 -1.14
N ASP A 74 5.12 7.16 -2.21
CA ASP A 74 4.90 6.64 -3.55
C ASP A 74 5.60 5.29 -3.76
N VAL A 75 4.83 4.28 -4.11
CA VAL A 75 5.32 2.97 -4.52
C VAL A 75 5.04 2.78 -6.02
N ARG A 76 6.10 2.79 -6.81
CA ARG A 76 6.06 2.61 -8.27
C ARG A 76 6.13 1.13 -8.60
N LEU A 77 4.97 0.51 -8.82
CA LEU A 77 4.89 -0.91 -9.16
C LEU A 77 5.28 -1.12 -10.63
N LEU A 78 6.22 -2.02 -10.86
CA LEU A 78 6.74 -2.30 -12.20
C LEU A 78 5.86 -3.32 -12.91
N ALA A 79 5.59 -3.06 -14.20
CA ALA A 79 4.96 -4.06 -15.08
C ALA A 79 5.91 -5.27 -15.29
N LYS A 80 5.38 -6.32 -15.91
CA LYS A 80 6.14 -7.58 -16.19
C LYS A 80 7.49 -7.35 -16.88
N LYS A 81 7.67 -6.27 -17.66
CA LYS A 81 8.94 -5.89 -18.29
C LYS A 81 9.96 -5.27 -17.34
N LYS A 82 9.59 -4.97 -16.09
CA LYS A 82 10.46 -4.43 -15.02
C LYS A 82 11.27 -3.19 -15.45
N SER A 83 10.73 -2.34 -16.34
CA SER A 83 11.38 -1.08 -16.69
C SER A 83 11.31 -0.11 -15.51
N THR A 84 12.44 0.53 -15.21
CA THR A 84 12.56 1.57 -14.19
C THR A 84 12.50 2.98 -14.77
N ILE A 85 12.30 3.11 -16.08
CA ILE A 85 12.19 4.38 -16.77
C ILE A 85 10.84 5.02 -16.43
N GLU A 86 10.83 6.24 -15.90
CA GLU A 86 9.62 6.94 -15.40
C GLU A 86 8.48 6.99 -16.44
N LYS A 87 8.81 7.12 -17.74
CA LYS A 87 7.84 7.11 -18.84
C LYS A 87 7.20 5.74 -19.12
N GLU A 88 7.75 4.68 -18.55
CA GLU A 88 7.29 3.30 -18.71
C GLU A 88 6.67 2.73 -17.43
N ILE A 89 6.62 3.53 -16.36
CA ILE A 89 5.94 3.20 -15.10
C ILE A 89 4.53 3.78 -15.15
N TYR A 90 3.53 2.91 -15.07
CA TYR A 90 2.11 3.26 -15.20
C TYR A 90 1.31 2.96 -13.93
N THR A 91 1.95 2.44 -12.89
CA THR A 91 1.28 2.14 -11.62
C THR A 91 2.04 2.77 -10.48
N VAL A 92 1.36 3.68 -9.78
CA VAL A 92 1.86 4.36 -8.59
C VAL A 92 0.78 4.29 -7.53
N VAL A 93 1.09 3.69 -6.41
CA VAL A 93 0.18 3.54 -5.27
C VAL A 93 0.78 4.17 -4.02
N GLN A 94 -0.08 4.56 -3.09
CA GLN A 94 0.32 5.08 -1.77
C GLN A 94 -0.35 4.23 -0.69
N PRO A 95 0.17 3.03 -0.39
CA PRO A 95 -0.38 2.18 0.65
C PRO A 95 -0.31 2.86 2.02
N ASP A 96 -1.26 2.56 2.91
CA ASP A 96 -1.24 3.11 4.26
C ASP A 96 0.07 2.80 4.99
N LEU A 97 0.56 1.54 4.88
CA LEU A 97 1.90 1.15 5.32
C LEU A 97 2.53 0.18 4.30
N CYS A 98 3.85 0.23 4.17
CA CYS A 98 4.58 -0.84 3.48
C CYS A 98 5.94 -1.10 4.13
N VAL A 99 6.43 -2.34 3.97
CA VAL A 99 7.76 -2.76 4.41
C VAL A 99 8.60 -3.15 3.20
N ILE A 100 9.83 -2.65 3.16
CA ILE A 100 10.78 -2.89 2.07
C ILE A 100 12.11 -3.33 2.68
N CYS A 101 12.58 -4.53 2.30
CA CYS A 101 13.80 -5.13 2.83
C CYS A 101 15.01 -5.00 1.88
N ASP A 102 14.81 -4.48 0.68
CA ASP A 102 15.86 -4.21 -0.30
C ASP A 102 16.01 -2.69 -0.49
N ASP A 103 17.07 -2.11 0.09
CA ASP A 103 17.34 -0.67 0.03
C ASP A 103 17.55 -0.16 -1.41
N ASN A 104 17.93 -1.03 -2.36
CA ASN A 104 18.06 -0.65 -3.76
C ASN A 104 16.71 -0.30 -4.41
N LYS A 105 15.60 -0.65 -3.78
CA LYS A 105 14.25 -0.27 -4.22
C LYS A 105 13.84 1.12 -3.73
N ILE A 106 14.62 1.78 -2.87
CA ILE A 106 14.26 3.05 -2.22
C ILE A 106 15.07 4.17 -2.84
N ASP A 107 14.41 5.26 -3.23
CA ASP A 107 15.04 6.49 -3.67
C ASP A 107 14.33 7.72 -3.08
N GLU A 108 14.80 8.94 -3.42
CA GLU A 108 14.23 10.21 -2.93
C GLU A 108 12.75 10.42 -3.30
N LYS A 109 12.22 9.69 -4.30
CA LYS A 109 10.85 9.81 -4.78
C LYS A 109 9.93 8.72 -4.22
N GLY A 110 10.43 7.83 -3.35
CA GLY A 110 9.70 6.72 -2.77
C GLY A 110 10.32 5.36 -3.10
N ALA A 111 9.51 4.37 -3.45
CA ALA A 111 10.00 3.04 -3.82
C ALA A 111 9.77 2.72 -5.30
N ILE A 112 10.62 1.82 -5.84
CA ILE A 112 10.50 1.27 -7.19
C ILE A 112 10.52 -0.26 -7.11
N GLY A 113 9.50 -0.90 -7.64
CA GLY A 113 9.26 -2.34 -7.51
C GLY A 113 8.28 -2.68 -6.38
N SER A 114 8.10 -3.96 -6.12
CA SER A 114 7.17 -4.44 -5.11
C SER A 114 7.76 -4.36 -3.70
N PRO A 115 7.03 -3.82 -2.71
CA PRO A 115 7.32 -4.01 -1.29
C PRO A 115 7.24 -5.49 -0.88
N ASP A 116 7.86 -5.84 0.23
CA ASP A 116 7.76 -7.18 0.83
C ASP A 116 6.43 -7.37 1.57
N LEU A 117 5.90 -6.29 2.15
CA LEU A 117 4.57 -6.24 2.78
C LEU A 117 3.88 -4.95 2.40
N VAL A 118 2.61 -5.03 2.06
CA VAL A 118 1.69 -3.89 1.91
C VAL A 118 0.54 -4.06 2.89
N ILE A 119 0.14 -2.98 3.54
CA ILE A 119 -1.01 -2.92 4.44
C ILE A 119 -1.92 -1.78 3.99
N GLU A 120 -3.19 -2.11 3.75
CA GLU A 120 -4.26 -1.16 3.46
C GLU A 120 -5.29 -1.21 4.57
N ILE A 121 -5.64 -0.05 5.11
CA ILE A 121 -6.62 0.10 6.17
C ILE A 121 -7.93 0.59 5.55
N LEU A 122 -8.99 -0.21 5.64
CA LEU A 122 -10.26 0.14 5.04
C LEU A 122 -10.88 1.37 5.71
N SER A 123 -11.39 2.28 4.89
CA SER A 123 -12.25 3.36 5.29
C SER A 123 -13.67 3.15 4.76
N GLN A 124 -14.66 3.83 5.32
CA GLN A 124 -16.06 3.76 4.85
C GLN A 124 -16.23 4.20 3.38
N GLY A 125 -15.25 4.91 2.82
CA GLY A 125 -15.25 5.38 1.43
C GLY A 125 -14.61 4.44 0.42
N ASN A 126 -13.92 3.36 0.86
CA ASN A 126 -13.29 2.43 -0.07
C ASN A 126 -14.35 1.67 -0.88
N SER A 127 -14.26 1.78 -2.20
CA SER A 127 -15.14 1.01 -3.07
C SER A 127 -14.66 -0.45 -3.19
N LYS A 128 -15.62 -1.38 -3.31
CA LYS A 128 -15.30 -2.79 -3.62
C LYS A 128 -14.42 -2.92 -4.88
N LYS A 129 -14.61 -2.02 -5.83
CA LYS A 129 -13.86 -1.97 -7.09
C LYS A 129 -12.39 -1.58 -6.85
N GLU A 130 -12.15 -0.59 -5.97
CA GLU A 130 -10.80 -0.16 -5.58
C GLU A 130 -10.04 -1.29 -4.88
N MET A 131 -10.68 -1.95 -3.90
CA MET A 131 -10.08 -3.10 -3.21
C MET A 131 -9.67 -4.20 -4.18
N LYS A 132 -10.56 -4.53 -5.15
CA LYS A 132 -10.25 -5.53 -6.17
C LYS A 132 -9.07 -5.10 -7.03
N TYR A 133 -9.03 -3.84 -7.48
CA TYR A 133 -7.92 -3.35 -8.29
C TYR A 133 -6.59 -3.37 -7.52
N LYS A 134 -6.56 -2.92 -6.26
CA LYS A 134 -5.35 -2.97 -5.44
C LYS A 134 -4.89 -4.41 -5.22
N PHE A 135 -5.81 -5.33 -4.95
CA PHE A 135 -5.50 -6.76 -4.82
C PHE A 135 -4.80 -7.29 -6.09
N ASP A 136 -5.43 -7.09 -7.25
CA ASP A 136 -4.89 -7.54 -8.54
C ASP A 136 -3.53 -6.89 -8.84
N LEU A 137 -3.36 -5.59 -8.53
CA LEU A 137 -2.09 -4.86 -8.74
C LEU A 137 -0.96 -5.38 -7.87
N TYR A 138 -1.22 -5.62 -6.58
CA TYR A 138 -0.20 -6.11 -5.64
C TYR A 138 0.19 -7.56 -5.94
N GLU A 139 -0.76 -8.41 -6.30
CA GLU A 139 -0.50 -9.77 -6.75
C GLU A 139 0.37 -9.78 -8.02
N GLU A 140 -0.03 -9.02 -9.04
CA GLU A 140 0.65 -8.94 -10.33
C GLU A 140 2.07 -8.36 -10.21
N ALA A 141 2.27 -7.40 -9.29
CA ALA A 141 3.56 -6.80 -8.99
C ALA A 141 4.49 -7.74 -8.20
N GLY A 142 3.96 -8.76 -7.55
CA GLY A 142 4.73 -9.70 -6.76
C GLY A 142 5.00 -9.25 -5.32
N VAL A 143 4.07 -8.51 -4.71
CA VAL A 143 4.09 -8.21 -3.27
C VAL A 143 4.02 -9.53 -2.50
N LEU A 144 4.98 -9.77 -1.58
CA LEU A 144 5.05 -11.07 -0.90
C LEU A 144 3.91 -11.28 0.11
N LYS A 145 3.49 -10.21 0.78
CA LYS A 145 2.36 -10.22 1.72
C LYS A 145 1.49 -8.98 1.53
N TYR A 146 0.19 -9.20 1.58
CA TYR A 146 -0.80 -8.13 1.53
C TYR A 146 -1.78 -8.28 2.69
N TRP A 147 -1.94 -7.23 3.48
CA TRP A 147 -2.87 -7.17 4.59
C TRP A 147 -3.98 -6.17 4.29
N ILE A 148 -5.21 -6.59 4.52
CA ILE A 148 -6.37 -5.71 4.54
C ILE A 148 -6.86 -5.62 5.98
N VAL A 149 -6.67 -4.46 6.58
CA VAL A 149 -7.15 -4.17 7.94
C VAL A 149 -8.54 -3.57 7.85
N ASN A 150 -9.51 -4.18 8.51
CA ASN A 150 -10.87 -3.68 8.58
C ASN A 150 -11.17 -3.15 9.99
N PRO A 151 -11.07 -1.85 10.22
CA PRO A 151 -11.31 -1.27 11.54
C PRO A 151 -12.75 -1.50 12.04
N ALA A 152 -13.75 -1.45 11.16
CA ALA A 152 -15.15 -1.57 11.54
C ALA A 152 -15.49 -2.95 12.12
N GLU A 153 -14.88 -4.01 11.58
CA GLU A 153 -15.07 -5.40 12.02
C GLU A 153 -13.92 -5.88 12.90
N LYS A 154 -12.93 -5.02 13.20
CA LYS A 154 -11.73 -5.35 13.97
C LYS A 154 -11.04 -6.63 13.48
N THR A 155 -10.87 -6.75 12.16
CA THR A 155 -10.32 -7.94 11.52
C THR A 155 -9.17 -7.60 10.59
N ILE A 156 -8.25 -8.55 10.40
CA ILE A 156 -7.19 -8.47 9.40
C ILE A 156 -7.26 -9.68 8.48
N PHE A 157 -7.36 -9.42 7.18
CA PHE A 157 -7.21 -10.43 6.15
C PHE A 157 -5.77 -10.41 5.66
N ILE A 158 -5.11 -11.57 5.70
CA ILE A 158 -3.71 -11.73 5.30
C ILE A 158 -3.66 -12.59 4.04
N PHE A 159 -2.99 -12.07 3.02
CA PHE A 159 -2.70 -12.79 1.78
C PHE A 159 -1.19 -12.98 1.65
N VAL A 160 -0.77 -14.17 1.23
CA VAL A 160 0.63 -14.53 1.00
C VAL A 160 0.79 -14.93 -0.46
N LEU A 161 1.78 -14.38 -1.12
CA LEU A 161 2.09 -14.71 -2.52
C LEU A 161 2.75 -16.10 -2.58
N LYS A 162 2.12 -17.00 -3.32
CA LYS A 162 2.65 -18.34 -3.64
C LYS A 162 2.36 -18.64 -5.10
N ASP A 163 3.36 -19.07 -5.84
CA ASP A 163 3.23 -19.39 -7.27
C ASP A 163 2.59 -18.25 -8.10
N ASN A 164 2.96 -16.99 -7.78
CA ASN A 164 2.43 -15.75 -8.35
C ASN A 164 0.93 -15.53 -8.13
N GLN A 165 0.32 -16.13 -7.10
CA GLN A 165 -1.07 -15.92 -6.71
C GLN A 165 -1.18 -15.66 -5.20
N PHE A 166 -2.08 -14.78 -4.80
CA PHE A 166 -2.38 -14.56 -3.39
C PHE A 166 -3.23 -15.68 -2.81
N ILE A 167 -2.72 -16.30 -1.77
CA ILE A 167 -3.43 -17.27 -0.95
C ILE A 167 -3.84 -16.60 0.35
N GLY A 168 -5.16 -16.53 0.60
CA GLY A 168 -5.69 -16.01 1.85
C GLY A 168 -5.45 -16.99 3.00
N LEU A 169 -5.00 -16.44 4.13
CA LEU A 169 -4.95 -17.16 5.40
C LEU A 169 -6.27 -17.01 6.15
N HIS A 170 -6.43 -17.73 7.26
CA HIS A 170 -7.56 -17.47 8.16
C HIS A 170 -7.56 -16.00 8.57
N PRO A 171 -8.72 -15.31 8.53
CA PRO A 171 -8.84 -13.96 9.06
C PRO A 171 -8.44 -13.94 10.53
N LEU A 172 -7.74 -12.89 10.93
CA LEU A 172 -7.43 -12.63 12.34
C LEU A 172 -8.46 -11.68 12.92
N ILE A 173 -8.86 -11.91 14.16
CA ILE A 173 -9.78 -11.08 14.94
C ILE A 173 -9.05 -10.40 16.10
N GLU A 174 -9.72 -9.52 16.84
CA GLU A 174 -9.07 -8.66 17.84
C GLU A 174 -8.34 -9.44 18.95
N GLU A 175 -8.77 -10.66 19.30
CA GLU A 175 -8.12 -11.50 20.32
C GLU A 175 -6.88 -12.26 19.82
N ASP A 176 -6.64 -12.24 18.52
CA ASP A 176 -5.51 -12.97 17.94
C ASP A 176 -4.19 -12.21 18.08
N ILE A 177 -3.10 -12.97 18.04
CA ILE A 177 -1.73 -12.45 17.99
C ILE A 177 -1.22 -12.56 16.56
N ILE A 178 -0.72 -11.45 16.02
CA ILE A 178 -0.03 -11.47 14.73
C ILE A 178 1.29 -12.23 14.85
N LYS A 179 1.43 -13.27 14.03
CA LYS A 179 2.68 -14.00 13.81
C LYS A 179 2.93 -14.16 12.33
N SER A 180 4.16 -13.98 11.92
CA SER A 180 4.53 -14.02 10.51
C SER A 180 5.82 -14.80 10.27
N PRO A 181 5.79 -15.91 9.53
CA PRO A 181 7.03 -16.61 9.18
C PRO A 181 8.03 -15.76 8.36
N LEU A 182 7.51 -14.82 7.53
CA LEU A 182 8.36 -13.91 6.76
C LEU A 182 8.99 -12.83 7.65
N PHE A 183 8.27 -12.42 8.70
CA PHE A 183 8.68 -11.41 9.66
C PHE A 183 8.52 -11.94 11.09
N PRO A 184 9.45 -12.81 11.57
CA PRO A 184 9.33 -13.46 12.87
C PRO A 184 9.27 -12.48 14.06
N GLN A 185 9.75 -11.26 13.86
CA GLN A 185 9.72 -10.17 14.85
C GLN A 185 8.32 -9.56 15.04
N LEU A 186 7.34 -9.89 14.20
CA LEU A 186 5.96 -9.48 14.40
C LEU A 186 5.29 -10.40 15.41
N ASP A 187 5.10 -9.88 16.62
CA ASP A 187 4.47 -10.58 17.74
C ASP A 187 3.74 -9.53 18.61
N PHE A 188 2.48 -9.24 18.28
CA PHE A 188 1.64 -8.32 19.04
C PHE A 188 0.15 -8.69 18.89
N CYS A 189 -0.64 -8.32 19.91
CA CYS A 189 -2.07 -8.57 19.96
C CYS A 189 -2.82 -7.58 19.06
N LEU A 190 -3.83 -8.05 18.32
CA LEU A 190 -4.65 -7.17 17.46
C LEU A 190 -5.51 -6.22 18.28
N GLU A 191 -5.91 -6.57 19.48
CA GLU A 191 -6.69 -5.68 20.36
C GLU A 191 -6.00 -4.32 20.54
N GLU A 192 -4.66 -4.31 20.66
CA GLU A 192 -3.87 -3.10 20.83
C GLU A 192 -3.86 -2.19 19.60
N ILE A 193 -4.20 -2.73 18.43
CA ILE A 193 -4.30 -1.93 17.18
C ILE A 193 -5.63 -1.19 17.11
N PHE A 194 -6.71 -1.83 17.59
CA PHE A 194 -8.07 -1.33 17.40
C PHE A 194 -8.59 -0.46 18.55
N ASN A 195 -7.82 -0.35 19.66
CA ASN A 195 -8.18 0.45 20.85
C ASN A 195 -7.73 1.91 20.79
#